data_1c89b2861240f744c530f2e071ff17c5
#
_entry.id   1c89b2861240f744c530f2e071ff17c5
#
_cell.length_a   1.000
_cell.length_b   1.000
_cell.length_c   1.000
_cell.angle_alpha   90.00
_cell.angle_beta   90.00
_cell.angle_gamma   90.00
#
_symmetry.space_group_name_H-M   'P 1'
#
loop_
_entity.id
_entity.type
_entity.pdbx_description
1 polymer ?
#
loop_
_entity_poly.entity_id
_entity_poly.type
_entity_poly.pdbx_seq_one_letter_code
_entity_poly.pdbx_strand_id
1 'polypeptide(L)'
;MMAVLRILLAVGMAFGVLAPAGRVIAADAKPLNIVFVNPGKTGEVYWDMVAQTMQAAGRKLNANVEVLTSERNYRTMQELGLGVVARPDKPDFLILSNEESAAVPILEAAEAAGVKTLLLSNTLIGEDAVRLGPPRRTLKNWLGDITTDLTTAGARMANALIGAARNEKWQSPDGKIHLLGIGGDEITPASIARNAGLQLAVAAAPDVVVDRMLFANWTQSEAEQVAANYLSWAQRKGIRPAGIWAGNDPMALGALKAVAAAGITPGESIQVVGLNWSEDALREIKAGRLLLTDGGHFLLGGWSIVLLRDYADGCDFAAGSPHVEVKTSAITRDNLGSVAGLIKSRAFDRIDFARFRAKPGRCGQHDFSVDTLISSLSPPSSAGE
;
A
#
# COMPACT_ATOMS: atom_id res chain seq x y z
N MET A 1 38.87 13.75 86.13
CA MET A 1 39.72 12.81 85.39
C MET A 1 38.82 12.10 84.42
N MET A 2 38.67 12.62 83.22
CA MET A 2 37.69 12.16 82.19
C MET A 2 38.47 11.65 80.98
N ALA A 3 38.28 10.39 80.62
CA ALA A 3 38.83 9.81 79.40
C ALA A 3 37.92 10.07 78.22
N VAL A 4 38.49 10.65 77.14
CA VAL A 4 37.78 10.95 75.90
C VAL A 4 37.97 9.77 74.93
N LEU A 5 36.87 9.12 74.61
CA LEU A 5 36.79 8.00 73.63
C LEU A 5 36.63 8.61 72.21
N ARG A 6 37.60 8.45 71.34
CA ARG A 6 37.52 8.81 69.93
C ARG A 6 36.91 7.65 69.09
N ILE A 7 35.75 7.86 68.52
CA ILE A 7 35.13 6.96 67.55
C ILE A 7 35.60 7.34 66.15
N LEU A 8 36.31 6.46 65.45
CA LEU A 8 36.66 6.59 64.04
C LEU A 8 35.49 6.02 63.22
N LEU A 9 34.82 6.86 62.45
CA LEU A 9 33.86 6.46 61.42
C LEU A 9 34.62 6.15 60.12
N ALA A 10 34.62 4.86 59.72
CA ALA A 10 35.11 4.46 58.40
C ALA A 10 33.95 4.59 57.38
N VAL A 11 34.07 5.51 56.45
CA VAL A 11 33.15 5.65 55.29
C VAL A 11 33.65 4.71 54.20
N GLY A 12 32.96 3.60 54.03
CA GLY A 12 33.16 2.69 52.91
C GLY A 12 32.48 3.23 51.64
N MET A 13 33.27 3.70 50.65
CA MET A 13 32.76 3.96 49.30
C MET A 13 32.55 2.67 48.56
N ALA A 14 31.31 2.28 48.37
CA ALA A 14 30.94 1.21 47.45
C ALA A 14 30.94 1.75 46.02
N PHE A 15 31.99 1.44 45.24
CA PHE A 15 31.99 1.64 43.81
C PHE A 15 31.02 0.63 43.16
N GLY A 16 29.81 1.08 42.84
CA GLY A 16 28.88 0.32 42.00
C GLY A 16 29.41 0.30 40.57
N VAL A 17 29.91 -0.82 40.13
CA VAL A 17 30.22 -1.07 38.71
C VAL A 17 28.91 -1.14 37.95
N LEU A 18 28.50 -0.08 37.28
CA LEU A 18 27.47 -0.12 36.24
C LEU A 18 28.01 -0.98 35.08
N ALA A 19 27.57 -2.23 35.02
CA ALA A 19 27.74 -3.05 33.82
C ALA A 19 26.96 -2.38 32.67
N PRO A 20 27.56 -2.20 31.48
CA PRO A 20 26.81 -1.71 30.32
C PRO A 20 25.71 -2.75 30.03
N ALA A 21 24.45 -2.29 29.97
CA ALA A 21 23.32 -3.11 29.50
C ALA A 21 23.65 -3.57 28.08
N GLY A 22 24.23 -4.73 27.98
CA GLY A 22 24.52 -5.39 26.71
C GLY A 22 23.20 -5.50 25.93
N ARG A 23 23.22 -5.01 24.72
CA ARG A 23 22.18 -5.20 23.73
C ARG A 23 22.02 -6.71 23.56
N VAL A 24 21.02 -7.32 24.23
CA VAL A 24 20.64 -8.70 23.95
C VAL A 24 20.10 -8.67 22.52
N ILE A 25 20.94 -8.99 21.56
CA ILE A 25 20.52 -9.38 20.22
C ILE A 25 19.75 -10.68 20.48
N ALA A 26 18.46 -10.67 20.23
CA ALA A 26 17.61 -11.86 20.34
C ALA A 26 18.03 -12.86 19.25
N ALA A 27 19.12 -13.61 19.50
CA ALA A 27 19.67 -14.59 18.57
C ALA A 27 18.85 -15.91 18.51
N ASP A 28 17.78 -16.06 19.34
CA ASP A 28 17.03 -17.32 19.49
C ASP A 28 15.50 -17.18 19.34
N ALA A 29 14.99 -16.09 18.77
CA ALA A 29 13.54 -16.03 18.51
C ALA A 29 13.18 -17.03 17.41
N LYS A 30 12.25 -17.97 17.68
CA LYS A 30 11.71 -18.92 16.70
C LYS A 30 11.25 -18.15 15.46
N PRO A 31 11.59 -18.63 14.24
CA PRO A 31 11.06 -18.03 13.01
C PRO A 31 9.53 -18.03 13.04
N LEU A 32 8.91 -16.94 12.65
CA LEU A 32 7.45 -16.87 12.45
C LEU A 32 7.09 -17.57 11.15
N ASN A 33 6.02 -18.34 11.15
CA ASN A 33 5.43 -18.92 9.94
C ASN A 33 4.20 -18.10 9.56
N ILE A 34 4.27 -17.44 8.42
CA ILE A 34 3.23 -16.53 7.93
C ILE A 34 2.78 -17.01 6.56
N VAL A 35 1.47 -17.12 6.37
CA VAL A 35 0.88 -17.42 5.05
C VAL A 35 0.17 -16.17 4.56
N PHE A 36 0.41 -15.80 3.31
CA PHE A 36 -0.34 -14.77 2.60
C PHE A 36 -1.16 -15.38 1.48
N VAL A 37 -2.48 -15.26 1.56
CA VAL A 37 -3.37 -15.56 0.43
C VAL A 37 -3.48 -14.34 -0.44
N ASN A 38 -2.72 -14.36 -1.53
CA ASN A 38 -2.60 -13.28 -2.51
C ASN A 38 -3.81 -13.31 -3.46
N PRO A 39 -4.62 -12.23 -3.55
CA PRO A 39 -5.78 -12.19 -4.44
C PRO A 39 -5.43 -11.96 -5.91
N GLY A 40 -4.20 -11.57 -6.23
CA GLY A 40 -3.75 -11.25 -7.59
C GLY A 40 -3.63 -12.45 -8.50
N LYS A 41 -3.24 -12.17 -9.76
CA LYS A 41 -2.82 -13.20 -10.71
C LYS A 41 -1.30 -13.39 -10.63
N THR A 42 -0.85 -14.57 -10.98
CA THR A 42 0.58 -14.82 -11.21
C THR A 42 1.11 -13.86 -12.27
N GLY A 43 2.18 -13.12 -11.96
CA GLY A 43 2.76 -12.09 -12.84
C GLY A 43 2.05 -10.74 -12.80
N GLU A 44 1.05 -10.54 -11.95
CA GLU A 44 0.43 -9.23 -11.74
C GLU A 44 1.36 -8.33 -10.92
N VAL A 45 1.93 -7.32 -11.57
CA VAL A 45 3.03 -6.48 -11.06
C VAL A 45 2.79 -5.97 -9.63
N TYR A 46 1.60 -5.45 -9.34
CA TYR A 46 1.28 -4.92 -8.03
C TYR A 46 1.35 -5.98 -6.93
N TRP A 47 0.63 -7.09 -7.11
CA TRP A 47 0.58 -8.17 -6.12
C TRP A 47 1.89 -8.94 -6.01
N ASP A 48 2.64 -9.05 -7.11
CA ASP A 48 4.03 -9.56 -7.08
C ASP A 48 4.92 -8.67 -6.21
N MET A 49 4.82 -7.34 -6.32
CA MET A 49 5.59 -6.41 -5.49
C MET A 49 5.19 -6.50 -4.02
N VAL A 50 3.90 -6.65 -3.70
CA VAL A 50 3.42 -6.90 -2.34
C VAL A 50 4.07 -8.15 -1.77
N ALA A 51 4.00 -9.27 -2.49
CA ALA A 51 4.59 -10.54 -2.06
C ALA A 51 6.13 -10.44 -1.90
N GLN A 52 6.81 -9.80 -2.85
CA GLN A 52 8.27 -9.62 -2.81
C GLN A 52 8.73 -8.76 -1.63
N THR A 53 8.02 -7.66 -1.31
CA THR A 53 8.35 -6.84 -0.13
C THR A 53 8.07 -7.60 1.16
N MET A 54 7.01 -8.40 1.21
CA MET A 54 6.68 -9.27 2.34
C MET A 54 7.78 -10.30 2.58
N GLN A 55 8.24 -10.99 1.52
CA GLN A 55 9.32 -11.96 1.61
C GLN A 55 10.66 -11.31 1.98
N ALA A 56 10.97 -10.12 1.45
CA ALA A 56 12.16 -9.37 1.81
C ALA A 56 12.17 -8.97 3.29
N ALA A 57 11.04 -8.49 3.81
CA ALA A 57 10.87 -8.21 5.22
C ALA A 57 10.98 -9.49 6.08
N GLY A 58 10.40 -10.60 5.61
CA GLY A 58 10.49 -11.91 6.27
C GLY A 58 11.94 -12.35 6.48
N ARG A 59 12.77 -12.28 5.44
CA ARG A 59 14.21 -12.61 5.55
C ARG A 59 14.95 -11.73 6.57
N LYS A 60 14.60 -10.45 6.66
CA LYS A 60 15.24 -9.50 7.59
C LYS A 60 14.74 -9.62 9.03
N LEU A 61 13.50 -10.08 9.22
CA LEU A 61 12.81 -10.09 10.52
C LEU A 61 12.55 -11.52 11.05
N ASN A 62 13.29 -12.51 10.55
CA ASN A 62 13.18 -13.91 10.96
C ASN A 62 11.75 -14.46 10.85
N ALA A 63 11.16 -14.36 9.65
CA ALA A 63 9.84 -14.91 9.32
C ALA A 63 9.89 -15.67 7.99
N ASN A 64 9.31 -16.86 7.97
CA ASN A 64 9.04 -17.65 6.77
C ASN A 64 7.72 -17.17 6.18
N VAL A 65 7.71 -16.75 4.94
CA VAL A 65 6.52 -16.25 4.25
C VAL A 65 6.17 -17.15 3.09
N GLU A 66 5.06 -17.87 3.22
CA GLU A 66 4.42 -18.64 2.15
C GLU A 66 3.40 -17.75 1.44
N VAL A 67 3.39 -17.76 0.11
CA VAL A 67 2.44 -17.00 -0.72
C VAL A 67 1.61 -17.98 -1.55
N LEU A 68 0.29 -17.91 -1.41
CA LEU A 68 -0.68 -18.70 -2.17
C LEU A 68 -1.49 -17.75 -3.05
N THR A 69 -1.41 -17.89 -4.37
CA THR A 69 -2.05 -16.99 -5.33
C THR A 69 -3.40 -17.52 -5.80
N SER A 70 -4.45 -16.70 -5.73
CA SER A 70 -5.83 -17.09 -6.03
C SER A 70 -6.30 -16.72 -7.44
N GLU A 71 -5.42 -16.19 -8.29
CA GLU A 71 -5.67 -15.92 -9.72
C GLU A 71 -6.88 -15.00 -9.98
N ARG A 72 -7.12 -14.01 -9.11
CA ARG A 72 -8.30 -13.11 -9.16
C ARG A 72 -9.63 -13.87 -9.06
N ASN A 73 -9.63 -15.00 -8.40
CA ASN A 73 -10.82 -15.82 -8.18
C ASN A 73 -11.14 -15.88 -6.68
N TYR A 74 -12.24 -15.26 -6.27
CA TYR A 74 -12.63 -15.19 -4.87
C TYR A 74 -12.93 -16.57 -4.26
N ARG A 75 -13.44 -17.54 -5.05
CA ARG A 75 -13.69 -18.92 -4.57
C ARG A 75 -12.38 -19.63 -4.30
N THR A 76 -11.44 -19.55 -5.23
CA THR A 76 -10.08 -20.08 -5.03
C THR A 76 -9.41 -19.42 -3.81
N MET A 77 -9.62 -18.12 -3.61
CA MET A 77 -9.12 -17.42 -2.42
C MET A 77 -9.71 -18.02 -1.13
N GLN A 78 -11.02 -18.27 -1.10
CA GLN A 78 -11.68 -18.90 0.04
C GLN A 78 -11.17 -20.33 0.26
N GLU A 79 -11.08 -21.14 -0.79
CA GLU A 79 -10.56 -22.51 -0.71
C GLU A 79 -9.13 -22.56 -0.16
N LEU A 80 -8.25 -21.70 -0.65
CA LEU A 80 -6.87 -21.59 -0.17
C LEU A 80 -6.82 -21.17 1.31
N GLY A 81 -7.54 -20.12 1.68
CA GLY A 81 -7.57 -19.62 3.06
C GLY A 81 -8.14 -20.64 4.04
N LEU A 82 -9.27 -21.26 3.72
CA LEU A 82 -9.87 -22.32 4.52
C LEU A 82 -8.94 -23.55 4.63
N GLY A 83 -8.27 -23.90 3.52
CA GLY A 83 -7.27 -24.97 3.50
C GLY A 83 -6.10 -24.67 4.44
N VAL A 84 -5.60 -23.44 4.50
CA VAL A 84 -4.55 -23.03 5.46
C VAL A 84 -5.04 -23.17 6.89
N VAL A 85 -6.23 -22.72 7.20
CA VAL A 85 -6.83 -22.82 8.55
C VAL A 85 -7.02 -24.28 8.98
N ALA A 86 -7.30 -25.17 8.06
CA ALA A 86 -7.50 -26.61 8.31
C ALA A 86 -6.19 -27.41 8.47
N ARG A 87 -5.01 -26.84 8.19
CA ARG A 87 -3.72 -27.54 8.33
C ARG A 87 -3.51 -28.07 9.74
N PRO A 88 -2.90 -29.24 9.92
CA PRO A 88 -2.41 -29.71 11.23
C PRO A 88 -1.39 -28.73 11.81
N ASP A 89 -0.41 -28.34 11.01
CA ASP A 89 0.61 -27.34 11.35
C ASP A 89 0.12 -25.95 10.87
N LYS A 90 -0.58 -25.26 11.78
CA LYS A 90 -1.11 -23.94 11.51
C LYS A 90 0.00 -22.88 11.47
N PRO A 91 -0.11 -21.86 10.59
CA PRO A 91 0.79 -20.73 10.64
C PRO A 91 0.59 -19.91 11.93
N ASP A 92 1.61 -19.17 12.34
CA ASP A 92 1.49 -18.19 13.42
C ASP A 92 0.54 -17.05 13.05
N PHE A 93 0.54 -16.68 11.75
CA PHE A 93 -0.33 -15.64 11.20
C PHE A 93 -0.78 -15.95 9.77
N LEU A 94 -2.01 -15.56 9.45
CA LEU A 94 -2.59 -15.61 8.12
C LEU A 94 -2.93 -14.18 7.65
N ILE A 95 -2.33 -13.76 6.54
CA ILE A 95 -2.59 -12.45 5.92
C ILE A 95 -3.57 -12.65 4.75
N LEU A 96 -4.59 -11.80 4.69
CA LEU A 96 -5.66 -11.84 3.69
C LEU A 96 -5.90 -10.44 3.14
N SER A 97 -6.47 -10.35 1.93
CA SER A 97 -7.08 -9.13 1.41
C SER A 97 -8.57 -9.38 1.19
N ASN A 98 -9.44 -8.42 1.55
CA ASN A 98 -10.89 -8.63 1.42
C ASN A 98 -11.38 -8.20 0.03
N GLU A 99 -10.99 -8.95 -1.00
CA GLU A 99 -11.52 -8.78 -2.35
C GLU A 99 -12.89 -9.47 -2.44
N GLU A 100 -13.91 -8.77 -2.93
CA GLU A 100 -15.27 -9.31 -3.11
C GLU A 100 -15.83 -10.03 -1.87
N SER A 101 -15.54 -9.53 -0.68
CA SER A 101 -15.89 -10.14 0.63
C SER A 101 -15.35 -11.57 0.84
N ALA A 102 -14.35 -12.00 0.07
CA ALA A 102 -13.80 -13.35 0.15
C ALA A 102 -13.11 -13.67 1.49
N ALA A 103 -12.61 -12.67 2.21
CA ALA A 103 -11.92 -12.88 3.49
C ALA A 103 -12.88 -13.27 4.63
N VAL A 104 -14.15 -12.94 4.56
CA VAL A 104 -15.10 -13.11 5.67
C VAL A 104 -15.21 -14.55 6.15
N PRO A 105 -15.50 -15.56 5.30
CA PRO A 105 -15.57 -16.96 5.75
C PRO A 105 -14.24 -17.46 6.30
N ILE A 106 -13.11 -16.95 5.79
CA ILE A 106 -11.78 -17.34 6.25
C ILE A 106 -11.51 -16.77 7.64
N LEU A 107 -11.89 -15.50 7.91
CA LEU A 107 -11.76 -14.87 9.22
C LEU A 107 -12.57 -15.62 10.29
N GLU A 108 -13.82 -16.02 9.96
CA GLU A 108 -14.69 -16.78 10.87
C GLU A 108 -14.12 -18.18 11.16
N ALA A 109 -13.61 -18.88 10.16
CA ALA A 109 -12.95 -20.17 10.33
C ALA A 109 -11.64 -20.04 11.12
N ALA A 110 -10.85 -18.99 10.86
CA ALA A 110 -9.60 -18.71 11.58
C ALA A 110 -9.87 -18.41 13.06
N GLU A 111 -10.95 -17.67 13.37
CA GLU A 111 -11.39 -17.44 14.75
C GLU A 111 -11.68 -18.75 15.46
N ALA A 112 -12.47 -19.63 14.84
CA ALA A 112 -12.80 -20.94 15.41
C ALA A 112 -11.57 -21.86 15.60
N ALA A 113 -10.57 -21.72 14.72
CA ALA A 113 -9.34 -22.52 14.76
C ALA A 113 -8.21 -21.90 15.58
N GLY A 114 -8.38 -20.69 16.14
CA GLY A 114 -7.36 -19.97 16.92
C GLY A 114 -6.21 -19.44 16.06
N VAL A 115 -6.37 -19.28 14.74
CA VAL A 115 -5.37 -18.72 13.83
C VAL A 115 -5.49 -17.20 13.82
N LYS A 116 -4.37 -16.50 14.10
CA LYS A 116 -4.35 -15.04 14.06
C LYS A 116 -4.32 -14.53 12.64
N THR A 117 -5.13 -13.50 12.34
CA THR A 117 -5.28 -12.94 11.00
C THR A 117 -4.98 -11.44 10.96
N LEU A 118 -4.49 -10.97 9.81
CA LEU A 118 -4.32 -9.55 9.49
C LEU A 118 -4.92 -9.30 8.11
N LEU A 119 -5.76 -8.28 7.95
CA LEU A 119 -6.18 -7.83 6.63
C LEU A 119 -5.17 -6.84 6.05
N LEU A 120 -4.93 -6.95 4.76
CA LEU A 120 -3.99 -6.13 4.01
C LEU A 120 -4.69 -5.49 2.80
N SER A 121 -4.49 -4.20 2.60
CA SER A 121 -5.01 -3.40 1.49
C SER A 121 -6.53 -3.19 1.55
N ASN A 122 -7.32 -4.24 1.43
CA ASN A 122 -8.78 -4.18 1.49
C ASN A 122 -9.28 -4.76 2.83
N THR A 123 -10.03 -3.96 3.57
CA THR A 123 -10.68 -4.37 4.82
C THR A 123 -12.18 -4.62 4.65
N LEU A 124 -12.89 -4.89 5.73
CA LEU A 124 -14.34 -5.08 5.69
C LEU A 124 -15.04 -3.75 5.46
N ILE A 125 -16.05 -3.76 4.60
CA ILE A 125 -16.95 -2.63 4.35
C ILE A 125 -18.41 -3.07 4.36
N GLY A 126 -19.35 -2.12 4.32
CA GLY A 126 -20.78 -2.39 4.20
C GLY A 126 -21.33 -3.27 5.31
N GLU A 127 -22.18 -4.23 4.95
CA GLU A 127 -22.87 -5.13 5.89
C GLU A 127 -21.92 -6.01 6.70
N ASP A 128 -20.83 -6.47 6.09
CA ASP A 128 -19.83 -7.28 6.77
C ASP A 128 -19.12 -6.50 7.89
N ALA A 129 -18.78 -5.24 7.65
CA ALA A 129 -18.19 -4.37 8.67
C ALA A 129 -19.18 -4.11 9.83
N VAL A 130 -20.46 -3.95 9.53
CA VAL A 130 -21.50 -3.78 10.56
C VAL A 130 -21.68 -5.06 11.36
N ARG A 131 -21.76 -6.22 10.70
CA ARG A 131 -22.01 -7.53 11.31
C ARG A 131 -20.86 -7.99 12.21
N LEU A 132 -19.64 -7.89 11.73
CA LEU A 132 -18.45 -8.37 12.45
C LEU A 132 -17.86 -7.31 13.40
N GLY A 133 -18.16 -6.04 13.15
CA GLY A 133 -17.59 -4.91 13.89
C GLY A 133 -16.11 -4.71 13.65
N PRO A 134 -15.44 -3.89 14.47
CA PRO A 134 -14.00 -3.65 14.36
C PRO A 134 -13.17 -4.88 14.75
N PRO A 135 -11.90 -4.95 14.33
CA PRO A 135 -10.97 -6.00 14.74
C PRO A 135 -10.98 -6.22 16.25
N ARG A 136 -10.81 -7.49 16.66
CA ARG A 136 -10.72 -7.94 18.07
C ARG A 136 -12.01 -7.79 18.86
N ARG A 137 -13.10 -7.34 18.26
CA ARG A 137 -14.40 -7.24 18.95
C ARG A 137 -15.14 -8.56 18.90
N THR A 138 -15.67 -8.92 17.75
CA THR A 138 -16.38 -10.20 17.51
C THR A 138 -15.37 -11.33 17.22
N LEU A 139 -14.40 -11.05 16.34
CA LEU A 139 -13.32 -11.96 15.98
C LEU A 139 -12.04 -11.54 16.72
N LYS A 140 -11.69 -12.28 17.79
CA LYS A 140 -10.54 -11.96 18.66
C LYS A 140 -9.21 -12.20 17.97
N ASN A 141 -9.17 -13.17 17.06
CA ASN A 141 -7.99 -13.53 16.30
C ASN A 141 -7.81 -12.67 15.04
N TRP A 142 -8.77 -11.85 14.63
CA TRP A 142 -8.55 -10.79 13.66
C TRP A 142 -7.83 -9.63 14.34
N LEU A 143 -6.51 -9.59 14.21
CA LEU A 143 -5.64 -8.64 14.94
C LEU A 143 -5.83 -7.19 14.52
N GLY A 144 -6.16 -6.96 13.26
CA GLY A 144 -6.32 -5.63 12.67
C GLY A 144 -6.19 -5.65 11.16
N ASP A 145 -6.03 -4.47 10.61
CA ASP A 145 -5.75 -4.28 9.18
C ASP A 145 -4.65 -3.24 8.96
N ILE A 146 -3.99 -3.37 7.81
CA ILE A 146 -3.06 -2.38 7.29
C ILE A 146 -3.52 -1.96 5.90
N THR A 147 -3.89 -0.70 5.77
CA THR A 147 -4.51 -0.11 4.59
C THR A 147 -3.82 1.18 4.16
N THR A 148 -4.33 1.83 3.12
CA THR A 148 -3.85 3.14 2.68
C THR A 148 -5.02 4.09 2.51
N ASP A 149 -4.79 5.39 2.72
CA ASP A 149 -5.76 6.45 2.42
C ASP A 149 -5.86 6.66 0.89
N LEU A 150 -6.61 5.79 0.25
CA LEU A 150 -6.81 5.81 -1.20
C LEU A 150 -7.80 6.89 -1.64
N THR A 151 -8.61 7.42 -0.74
CA THR A 151 -9.48 8.58 -1.02
C THR A 151 -8.62 9.82 -1.23
N THR A 152 -7.68 10.10 -0.31
CA THR A 152 -6.72 11.20 -0.49
C THR A 152 -5.84 11.00 -1.71
N ALA A 153 -5.41 9.77 -2.03
CA ALA A 153 -4.66 9.47 -3.25
C ALA A 153 -5.45 9.81 -4.50
N GLY A 154 -6.70 9.33 -4.61
CA GLY A 154 -7.59 9.63 -5.74
C GLY A 154 -7.85 11.12 -5.93
N ALA A 155 -8.05 11.85 -4.83
CA ALA A 155 -8.21 13.30 -4.85
C ALA A 155 -6.91 14.02 -5.29
N ARG A 156 -5.75 13.58 -4.81
CA ARG A 156 -4.44 14.14 -5.23
C ARG A 156 -4.19 13.98 -6.72
N MET A 157 -4.50 12.81 -7.27
CA MET A 157 -4.43 12.53 -8.71
C MET A 157 -5.35 13.46 -9.52
N ALA A 158 -6.60 13.61 -9.09
CA ALA A 158 -7.56 14.49 -9.74
C ALA A 158 -7.14 15.97 -9.67
N ASN A 159 -6.69 16.44 -8.50
CA ASN A 159 -6.21 17.80 -8.31
C ASN A 159 -4.99 18.11 -9.20
N ALA A 160 -4.11 17.14 -9.42
CA ALA A 160 -2.98 17.30 -10.35
C ALA A 160 -3.44 17.50 -11.80
N LEU A 161 -4.43 16.70 -12.28
CA LEU A 161 -5.04 16.88 -13.60
C LEU A 161 -5.70 18.26 -13.74
N ILE A 162 -6.49 18.65 -12.74
CA ILE A 162 -7.20 19.94 -12.72
C ILE A 162 -6.19 21.09 -12.75
N GLY A 163 -5.12 21.00 -11.93
CA GLY A 163 -4.06 22.00 -11.88
C GLY A 163 -3.33 22.14 -13.23
N ALA A 164 -2.95 21.01 -13.83
CA ALA A 164 -2.30 21.01 -15.14
C ALA A 164 -3.21 21.60 -16.22
N ALA A 165 -4.49 21.21 -16.28
CA ALA A 165 -5.44 21.72 -17.25
C ALA A 165 -5.68 23.24 -17.12
N ARG A 166 -5.73 23.74 -15.88
CA ARG A 166 -5.87 25.20 -15.62
C ARG A 166 -4.62 25.98 -16.05
N ASN A 167 -3.43 25.47 -15.75
CA ASN A 167 -2.16 26.11 -16.11
C ASN A 167 -2.02 26.22 -17.63
N GLU A 168 -2.39 25.17 -18.36
CA GLU A 168 -2.31 25.09 -19.82
C GLU A 168 -3.56 25.67 -20.53
N LYS A 169 -4.57 26.12 -19.78
CA LYS A 169 -5.85 26.65 -20.31
C LYS A 169 -6.57 25.66 -21.24
N TRP A 170 -6.66 24.40 -20.79
CA TRP A 170 -7.28 23.31 -21.57
C TRP A 170 -8.79 23.19 -21.32
N GLN A 171 -9.49 24.31 -21.31
CA GLN A 171 -10.97 24.31 -21.32
C GLN A 171 -11.52 23.91 -22.69
N SER A 172 -12.64 23.22 -22.67
CA SER A 172 -13.48 22.95 -23.82
C SER A 172 -14.24 24.23 -24.24
N PRO A 173 -14.88 24.29 -25.41
CA PRO A 173 -15.63 25.47 -25.85
C PRO A 173 -16.75 25.95 -24.93
N ASP A 174 -17.25 25.08 -24.06
CA ASP A 174 -18.23 25.42 -23.02
C ASP A 174 -17.60 26.04 -21.73
N GLY A 175 -16.29 26.26 -21.73
CA GLY A 175 -15.53 26.83 -20.61
C GLY A 175 -15.20 25.83 -19.49
N LYS A 176 -15.49 24.56 -19.68
CA LYS A 176 -15.24 23.50 -18.68
C LYS A 176 -13.97 22.69 -18.96
N ILE A 177 -13.38 22.15 -17.92
CA ILE A 177 -12.34 21.14 -17.97
C ILE A 177 -13.01 19.77 -17.92
N HIS A 178 -12.87 19.01 -19.00
CA HIS A 178 -13.50 17.70 -19.16
C HIS A 178 -12.54 16.56 -18.84
N LEU A 179 -12.94 15.65 -17.96
CA LEU A 179 -12.17 14.50 -17.52
C LEU A 179 -12.91 13.20 -17.81
N LEU A 180 -12.14 12.15 -18.11
CA LEU A 180 -12.59 10.76 -18.04
C LEU A 180 -12.09 10.15 -16.73
N GLY A 181 -12.96 9.47 -15.98
CA GLY A 181 -12.60 8.58 -14.87
C GLY A 181 -12.60 7.12 -15.36
N ILE A 182 -11.52 6.38 -15.07
CA ILE A 182 -11.44 4.94 -15.31
C ILE A 182 -11.15 4.25 -13.96
N GLY A 183 -12.19 3.71 -13.33
CA GLY A 183 -12.12 2.93 -12.09
C GLY A 183 -11.71 1.48 -12.32
N GLY A 184 -11.34 0.78 -11.25
CA GLY A 184 -11.05 -0.64 -11.30
C GLY A 184 -12.30 -1.47 -11.51
N ASP A 185 -13.07 -1.65 -10.47
CA ASP A 185 -14.38 -2.28 -10.42
C ASP A 185 -15.32 -1.50 -9.49
N GLU A 186 -16.58 -1.95 -9.34
CA GLU A 186 -17.60 -1.24 -8.55
C GLU A 186 -17.66 -1.67 -7.08
N ILE A 187 -16.99 -2.73 -6.68
CA ILE A 187 -17.20 -3.39 -5.38
C ILE A 187 -15.95 -3.48 -4.48
N THR A 188 -14.77 -3.47 -5.07
CA THR A 188 -13.51 -3.54 -4.30
C THR A 188 -13.31 -2.26 -3.48
N PRO A 189 -13.03 -2.35 -2.17
CA PRO A 189 -12.82 -1.18 -1.30
C PRO A 189 -11.83 -0.16 -1.86
N ALA A 190 -10.73 -0.64 -2.44
CA ALA A 190 -9.72 0.22 -3.05
C ALA A 190 -10.25 1.01 -4.26
N SER A 191 -11.12 0.41 -5.10
CA SER A 191 -11.75 1.09 -6.21
C SER A 191 -12.72 2.17 -5.72
N ILE A 192 -13.59 1.81 -4.79
CA ILE A 192 -14.58 2.72 -4.19
C ILE A 192 -13.88 3.95 -3.58
N ALA A 193 -12.84 3.73 -2.77
CA ALA A 193 -12.12 4.82 -2.11
C ALA A 193 -11.42 5.75 -3.12
N ARG A 194 -10.73 5.21 -4.13
CA ARG A 194 -10.07 6.02 -5.17
C ARG A 194 -11.08 6.86 -5.96
N ASN A 195 -12.19 6.25 -6.36
CA ASN A 195 -13.25 6.91 -7.11
C ASN A 195 -13.92 8.03 -6.27
N ALA A 196 -14.13 7.80 -4.97
CA ALA A 196 -14.62 8.83 -4.06
C ALA A 196 -13.67 10.03 -3.99
N GLY A 197 -12.35 9.78 -4.00
CA GLY A 197 -11.34 10.84 -4.05
C GLY A 197 -11.45 11.71 -5.31
N LEU A 198 -11.62 11.10 -6.49
CA LEU A 198 -11.88 11.83 -7.73
C LEU A 198 -13.14 12.72 -7.59
N GLN A 199 -14.23 12.14 -7.10
CA GLN A 199 -15.50 12.88 -6.95
C GLN A 199 -15.38 14.06 -5.97
N LEU A 200 -14.67 13.88 -4.84
CA LEU A 200 -14.40 14.97 -3.89
C LEU A 200 -13.62 16.12 -4.51
N ALA A 201 -12.59 15.82 -5.29
CA ALA A 201 -11.80 16.86 -5.97
C ALA A 201 -12.62 17.62 -7.01
N VAL A 202 -13.46 16.92 -7.77
CA VAL A 202 -14.33 17.53 -8.79
C VAL A 202 -15.44 18.35 -8.14
N ALA A 203 -16.04 17.89 -7.07
CA ALA A 203 -17.07 18.64 -6.33
C ALA A 203 -16.55 19.98 -5.79
N ALA A 204 -15.24 20.08 -5.51
CA ALA A 204 -14.57 21.30 -5.08
C ALA A 204 -14.17 22.22 -6.26
N ALA A 205 -14.37 21.81 -7.52
CA ALA A 205 -13.92 22.51 -8.72
C ALA A 205 -15.08 22.72 -9.71
N PRO A 206 -15.86 23.83 -9.60
CA PRO A 206 -17.10 24.03 -10.38
C PRO A 206 -16.87 24.20 -11.89
N ASP A 207 -15.62 24.44 -12.30
CA ASP A 207 -15.17 24.51 -13.70
C ASP A 207 -14.80 23.13 -14.28
N VAL A 208 -14.94 22.04 -13.54
CA VAL A 208 -14.55 20.69 -13.93
C VAL A 208 -15.76 19.77 -14.07
N VAL A 209 -15.72 18.89 -15.06
CA VAL A 209 -16.74 17.88 -15.32
C VAL A 209 -16.07 16.51 -15.52
N VAL A 210 -16.53 15.49 -14.82
CA VAL A 210 -16.26 14.10 -15.19
C VAL A 210 -17.35 13.64 -16.14
N ASP A 211 -17.04 13.61 -17.44
CA ASP A 211 -18.02 13.25 -18.49
C ASP A 211 -18.53 11.82 -18.32
N ARG A 212 -17.65 10.93 -17.94
CA ARG A 212 -17.91 9.50 -17.71
C ARG A 212 -17.04 9.00 -16.56
N MET A 213 -17.64 8.17 -15.72
CA MET A 213 -16.93 7.27 -14.80
C MET A 213 -17.18 5.86 -15.28
N LEU A 214 -16.14 5.18 -15.78
CA LEU A 214 -16.22 3.84 -16.39
C LEU A 214 -15.27 2.90 -15.66
N PHE A 215 -15.47 1.60 -15.81
CA PHE A 215 -14.68 0.58 -15.13
C PHE A 215 -13.96 -0.30 -16.13
N ALA A 216 -12.76 -0.73 -15.81
CA ALA A 216 -11.87 -1.49 -16.69
C ALA A 216 -11.20 -2.68 -16.00
N ASN A 217 -11.81 -3.21 -14.94
CA ASN A 217 -11.40 -4.42 -14.21
C ASN A 217 -9.89 -4.51 -13.93
N TRP A 218 -9.28 -3.35 -13.61
CA TRP A 218 -7.85 -3.19 -13.32
C TRP A 218 -6.92 -3.49 -14.50
N THR A 219 -7.46 -3.74 -15.73
CA THR A 219 -6.68 -4.19 -16.88
C THR A 219 -6.33 -3.07 -17.86
N GLN A 220 -5.16 -3.22 -18.49
CA GLN A 220 -4.69 -2.27 -19.51
C GLN A 220 -5.56 -2.34 -20.77
N SER A 221 -5.92 -3.54 -21.22
CA SER A 221 -6.67 -3.74 -22.47
C SER A 221 -8.08 -3.17 -22.41
N GLU A 222 -8.79 -3.37 -21.29
CA GLU A 222 -10.14 -2.80 -21.13
C GLU A 222 -10.09 -1.27 -21.02
N ALA A 223 -9.09 -0.73 -20.29
CA ALA A 223 -8.91 0.70 -20.18
C ALA A 223 -8.56 1.37 -21.54
N GLU A 224 -7.77 0.70 -22.39
CA GLU A 224 -7.50 1.15 -23.76
C GLU A 224 -8.80 1.25 -24.56
N GLN A 225 -9.65 0.22 -24.50
CA GLN A 225 -10.96 0.20 -25.19
C GLN A 225 -11.91 1.29 -24.66
N VAL A 226 -12.00 1.44 -23.32
CA VAL A 226 -12.82 2.45 -22.66
C VAL A 226 -12.39 3.85 -23.05
N ALA A 227 -11.09 4.14 -23.01
CA ALA A 227 -10.54 5.44 -23.38
C ALA A 227 -10.74 5.75 -24.87
N ALA A 228 -10.54 4.80 -25.77
CA ALA A 228 -10.77 4.97 -27.21
C ALA A 228 -12.23 5.30 -27.51
N ASN A 229 -13.17 4.61 -26.87
CA ASN A 229 -14.60 4.87 -27.01
C ASN A 229 -14.99 6.27 -26.52
N TYR A 230 -14.44 6.68 -25.37
CA TYR A 230 -14.64 8.01 -24.82
C TYR A 230 -14.08 9.11 -25.73
N LEU A 231 -12.84 8.98 -26.22
CA LEU A 231 -12.21 9.97 -27.10
C LEU A 231 -13.02 10.15 -28.39
N SER A 232 -13.48 9.05 -29.01
CA SER A 232 -14.36 9.09 -30.18
C SER A 232 -15.70 9.76 -29.89
N TRP A 233 -16.28 9.52 -28.69
CA TRP A 233 -17.50 10.18 -28.25
C TRP A 233 -17.28 11.69 -28.05
N ALA A 234 -16.21 12.10 -27.36
CA ALA A 234 -15.86 13.48 -27.08
C ALA A 234 -15.67 14.27 -28.40
N GLN A 235 -14.95 13.69 -29.38
CA GLN A 235 -14.78 14.27 -30.70
C GLN A 235 -16.11 14.55 -31.40
N ARG A 236 -17.04 13.59 -31.41
CA ARG A 236 -18.39 13.78 -32.01
C ARG A 236 -19.21 14.86 -31.30
N LYS A 237 -18.94 15.11 -30.02
CA LYS A 237 -19.62 16.15 -29.22
C LYS A 237 -18.94 17.51 -29.25
N GLY A 238 -17.78 17.65 -29.94
CA GLY A 238 -16.99 18.87 -29.94
C GLY A 238 -16.37 19.17 -28.55
N ILE A 239 -16.24 18.15 -27.67
CA ILE A 239 -15.61 18.26 -26.38
C ILE A 239 -14.10 18.05 -26.54
N ARG A 240 -13.31 18.87 -25.86
CA ARG A 240 -11.86 18.73 -25.72
C ARG A 240 -11.54 18.13 -24.36
N PRO A 241 -11.22 16.82 -24.26
CA PRO A 241 -10.82 16.22 -23.00
C PRO A 241 -9.49 16.81 -22.52
N ALA A 242 -9.42 17.21 -21.25
CA ALA A 242 -8.21 17.75 -20.65
C ALA A 242 -7.43 16.69 -19.86
N GLY A 243 -8.09 15.62 -19.40
CA GLY A 243 -7.41 14.61 -18.62
C GLY A 243 -8.14 13.28 -18.53
N ILE A 244 -7.35 12.23 -18.24
CA ILE A 244 -7.84 10.89 -17.91
C ILE A 244 -7.30 10.50 -16.52
N TRP A 245 -8.21 10.31 -15.61
CA TRP A 245 -7.94 9.77 -14.28
C TRP A 245 -8.08 8.25 -14.32
N ALA A 246 -6.99 7.52 -14.13
CA ALA A 246 -6.99 6.05 -14.14
C ALA A 246 -6.66 5.50 -12.75
N GLY A 247 -7.52 4.65 -12.23
CA GLY A 247 -7.42 4.11 -10.86
C GLY A 247 -6.18 3.25 -10.59
N ASN A 248 -5.46 2.79 -11.65
CA ASN A 248 -4.15 2.16 -11.53
C ASN A 248 -3.27 2.42 -12.76
N ASP A 249 -1.97 2.06 -12.67
CA ASP A 249 -1.01 2.24 -13.77
C ASP A 249 -1.31 1.40 -15.02
N PRO A 250 -1.69 0.11 -14.93
CA PRO A 250 -2.09 -0.63 -16.14
C PRO A 250 -3.20 0.08 -16.93
N MET A 251 -4.23 0.61 -16.24
CA MET A 251 -5.29 1.36 -16.89
C MET A 251 -4.80 2.69 -17.44
N ALA A 252 -3.89 3.40 -16.76
CA ALA A 252 -3.25 4.61 -17.27
C ALA A 252 -2.46 4.35 -18.55
N LEU A 253 -1.71 3.25 -18.61
CA LEU A 253 -0.97 2.82 -19.80
C LEU A 253 -1.90 2.48 -20.96
N GLY A 254 -3.05 1.85 -20.68
CA GLY A 254 -4.10 1.61 -21.67
C GLY A 254 -4.67 2.94 -22.23
N ALA A 255 -4.97 3.88 -21.34
CA ALA A 255 -5.44 5.20 -21.72
C ALA A 255 -4.42 5.96 -22.59
N LEU A 256 -3.12 5.90 -22.25
CA LEU A 256 -2.03 6.51 -23.05
C LEU A 256 -1.97 5.93 -24.47
N LYS A 257 -2.15 4.61 -24.63
CA LYS A 257 -2.23 3.98 -25.95
C LYS A 257 -3.42 4.48 -26.77
N ALA A 258 -4.59 4.56 -26.15
CA ALA A 258 -5.79 5.07 -26.81
C ALA A 258 -5.64 6.55 -27.24
N VAL A 259 -5.04 7.38 -26.37
CA VAL A 259 -4.74 8.79 -26.68
C VAL A 259 -3.80 8.89 -27.88
N ALA A 260 -2.71 8.13 -27.88
CA ALA A 260 -1.76 8.13 -29.00
C ALA A 260 -2.41 7.62 -30.32
N ALA A 261 -3.23 6.56 -30.24
CA ALA A 261 -3.96 6.03 -31.40
C ALA A 261 -4.99 7.02 -31.97
N ALA A 262 -5.54 7.92 -31.15
CA ALA A 262 -6.41 9.00 -31.57
C ALA A 262 -5.66 10.19 -32.20
N GLY A 263 -4.32 10.11 -32.34
CA GLY A 263 -3.49 11.20 -32.88
C GLY A 263 -3.31 12.38 -31.93
N ILE A 264 -3.56 12.16 -30.63
CA ILE A 264 -3.39 13.15 -29.55
C ILE A 264 -2.04 12.90 -28.89
N THR A 265 -1.27 13.96 -28.60
CA THR A 265 0.01 13.83 -27.89
C THR A 265 -0.24 13.85 -26.37
N PRO A 266 -0.01 12.71 -25.66
CA PRO A 266 -0.10 12.71 -24.21
C PRO A 266 0.95 13.65 -23.60
N GLY A 267 0.55 14.40 -22.58
CA GLY A 267 1.41 15.37 -21.91
C GLY A 267 1.37 16.78 -22.51
N GLU A 268 0.96 16.93 -23.80
CA GLU A 268 0.89 18.22 -24.49
C GLU A 268 -0.54 18.74 -24.69
N SER A 269 -1.50 17.84 -24.87
CA SER A 269 -2.90 18.18 -25.15
C SER A 269 -3.89 17.55 -24.20
N ILE A 270 -3.50 16.51 -23.49
CA ILE A 270 -4.26 15.79 -22.47
C ILE A 270 -3.29 15.20 -21.47
N GLN A 271 -3.63 15.23 -20.21
CA GLN A 271 -2.86 14.57 -19.16
C GLN A 271 -3.49 13.23 -18.75
N VAL A 272 -2.64 12.31 -18.35
CA VAL A 272 -3.06 11.02 -17.75
C VAL A 272 -2.37 10.85 -16.41
N VAL A 273 -3.09 10.31 -15.43
CA VAL A 273 -2.55 9.95 -14.12
C VAL A 273 -2.82 8.49 -13.82
N GLY A 274 -1.96 7.86 -13.03
CA GLY A 274 -2.06 6.48 -12.61
C GLY A 274 -1.75 6.31 -11.12
N LEU A 275 -1.78 5.06 -10.66
CA LEU A 275 -1.45 4.69 -9.29
C LEU A 275 -0.88 3.27 -9.31
N ASN A 276 0.27 3.04 -8.71
CA ASN A 276 0.96 1.81 -8.30
C ASN A 276 2.48 1.96 -8.23
N TRP A 277 3.07 3.03 -8.76
CA TRP A 277 4.52 3.18 -8.93
C TRP A 277 5.13 2.05 -9.79
N SER A 278 4.45 1.65 -10.85
CA SER A 278 4.99 0.62 -11.74
C SER A 278 6.18 1.14 -12.57
N GLU A 279 7.11 0.25 -12.93
CA GLU A 279 8.26 0.63 -13.76
C GLU A 279 7.84 1.27 -15.08
N ASP A 280 6.77 0.74 -15.68
CA ASP A 280 6.24 1.26 -16.94
C ASP A 280 5.70 2.68 -16.77
N ALA A 281 4.95 2.96 -15.69
CA ALA A 281 4.48 4.30 -15.37
C ALA A 281 5.64 5.28 -15.13
N LEU A 282 6.70 4.85 -14.42
CA LEU A 282 7.89 5.68 -14.21
C LEU A 282 8.60 6.02 -15.54
N ARG A 283 8.61 5.10 -16.52
CA ARG A 283 9.13 5.40 -17.87
C ARG A 283 8.27 6.43 -18.59
N GLU A 284 6.95 6.34 -18.48
CA GLU A 284 6.02 7.30 -19.08
C GLU A 284 6.12 8.69 -18.43
N ILE A 285 6.33 8.78 -17.11
CA ILE A 285 6.61 10.04 -16.40
C ILE A 285 7.92 10.65 -16.89
N LYS A 286 8.98 9.85 -16.99
CA LYS A 286 10.28 10.32 -17.51
C LYS A 286 10.16 10.87 -18.94
N ALA A 287 9.35 10.24 -19.76
CA ALA A 287 9.08 10.65 -21.12
C ALA A 287 8.10 11.85 -21.23
N GLY A 288 7.46 12.27 -20.13
CA GLY A 288 6.50 13.37 -20.09
C GLY A 288 5.12 13.02 -20.60
N ARG A 289 4.79 11.75 -20.80
CA ARG A 289 3.49 11.29 -21.28
C ARG A 289 2.50 10.99 -20.15
N LEU A 290 2.98 10.60 -18.96
CA LEU A 290 2.19 10.44 -17.75
C LEU A 290 2.54 11.57 -16.77
N LEU A 291 1.53 12.26 -16.23
CA LEU A 291 1.73 13.38 -15.31
C LEU A 291 2.31 12.92 -13.98
N LEU A 292 1.70 11.89 -13.40
CA LEU A 292 2.15 11.24 -12.16
C LEU A 292 1.61 9.81 -12.05
N THR A 293 2.25 9.04 -11.17
CA THR A 293 1.68 7.84 -10.56
C THR A 293 1.69 8.01 -9.04
N ASP A 294 0.53 7.84 -8.39
CA ASP A 294 0.44 7.75 -6.94
C ASP A 294 0.77 6.33 -6.48
N GLY A 295 1.15 6.10 -5.21
CA GLY A 295 1.40 4.72 -4.80
C GLY A 295 2.36 4.57 -3.61
N GLY A 296 3.16 3.51 -3.67
CA GLY A 296 3.98 3.01 -2.56
C GLY A 296 3.25 1.98 -1.71
N HIS A 297 1.96 1.75 -1.95
CA HIS A 297 1.12 0.84 -1.16
C HIS A 297 1.45 -0.64 -1.32
N PHE A 298 2.26 -1.05 -2.30
CA PHE A 298 2.81 -2.41 -2.35
C PHE A 298 3.72 -2.71 -1.14
N LEU A 299 4.26 -1.68 -0.50
CA LEU A 299 5.07 -1.80 0.72
C LEU A 299 4.26 -2.30 1.92
N LEU A 300 2.92 -2.25 1.87
CA LEU A 300 2.07 -2.86 2.89
C LEU A 300 2.43 -4.33 3.15
N GLY A 301 2.92 -5.05 2.11
CA GLY A 301 3.44 -6.40 2.27
C GLY A 301 4.59 -6.46 3.29
N GLY A 302 5.60 -5.62 3.13
CA GLY A 302 6.72 -5.55 4.07
C GLY A 302 6.31 -5.01 5.44
N TRP A 303 5.47 -3.97 5.47
CA TRP A 303 4.98 -3.38 6.71
C TRP A 303 4.12 -4.34 7.53
N SER A 304 3.34 -5.22 6.89
CA SER A 304 2.58 -6.25 7.59
C SER A 304 3.49 -7.20 8.38
N ILE A 305 4.64 -7.57 7.82
CA ILE A 305 5.64 -8.40 8.53
C ILE A 305 6.26 -7.64 9.71
N VAL A 306 6.53 -6.34 9.56
CA VAL A 306 7.00 -5.49 10.68
C VAL A 306 5.99 -5.51 11.82
N LEU A 307 4.71 -5.27 11.54
CA LEU A 307 3.64 -5.27 12.55
C LEU A 307 3.50 -6.62 13.25
N LEU A 308 3.51 -7.72 12.48
CA LEU A 308 3.36 -9.07 13.02
C LEU A 308 4.59 -9.52 13.82
N ARG A 309 5.80 -9.11 13.40
CA ARG A 309 7.02 -9.35 14.16
C ARG A 309 7.01 -8.59 15.49
N ASP A 310 6.60 -7.33 15.49
CA ASP A 310 6.46 -6.53 16.70
C ASP A 310 5.41 -7.13 17.64
N TYR A 311 4.25 -7.54 17.09
CA TYR A 311 3.21 -8.21 17.86
C TYR A 311 3.72 -9.51 18.52
N ALA A 312 4.46 -10.34 17.78
CA ALA A 312 5.02 -11.59 18.30
C ALA A 312 6.09 -11.35 19.40
N ASP A 313 6.81 -10.23 19.30
CA ASP A 313 7.80 -9.81 20.31
C ASP A 313 7.17 -9.05 21.50
N GLY A 314 5.83 -9.03 21.59
CA GLY A 314 5.09 -8.41 22.70
C GLY A 314 4.82 -6.92 22.54
N CYS A 315 5.11 -6.33 21.37
CA CYS A 315 4.81 -4.93 21.06
C CYS A 315 3.60 -4.83 20.13
N ASP A 316 2.42 -4.82 20.72
CA ASP A 316 1.17 -4.83 19.97
C ASP A 316 0.92 -3.50 19.26
N PHE A 317 0.76 -3.55 17.92
CA PHE A 317 0.46 -2.37 17.11
C PHE A 317 -0.91 -1.74 17.44
N ALA A 318 -1.86 -2.54 17.95
CA ALA A 318 -3.16 -2.04 18.39
C ALA A 318 -3.10 -1.15 19.64
N ALA A 319 -1.94 -1.00 20.29
CA ALA A 319 -1.73 0.03 21.30
C ALA A 319 -1.92 1.46 20.73
N GLY A 320 -1.68 1.65 19.42
CA GLY A 320 -2.07 2.85 18.68
C GLY A 320 -3.47 2.72 18.10
N SER A 321 -3.64 1.77 17.19
CA SER A 321 -4.91 1.43 16.53
C SER A 321 -4.82 0.04 15.92
N PRO A 322 -5.88 -0.78 15.95
CA PRO A 322 -5.95 -2.00 15.16
C PRO A 322 -6.08 -1.72 13.65
N HIS A 323 -6.45 -0.50 13.28
CA HIS A 323 -6.46 0.00 11.90
C HIS A 323 -5.20 0.82 11.66
N VAL A 324 -4.25 0.27 10.90
CA VAL A 324 -3.00 0.95 10.54
C VAL A 324 -3.14 1.52 9.14
N GLU A 325 -3.20 2.85 9.04
CA GLU A 325 -3.28 3.53 7.75
C GLU A 325 -1.91 4.07 7.34
N VAL A 326 -1.46 3.70 6.14
CA VAL A 326 -0.21 4.16 5.53
C VAL A 326 -0.51 5.16 4.42
N LYS A 327 0.18 6.29 4.42
CA LYS A 327 0.02 7.31 3.38
C LYS A 327 0.72 6.87 2.09
N THR A 328 0.05 7.09 0.97
CA THR A 328 0.64 7.00 -0.36
C THR A 328 1.31 8.31 -0.76
N SER A 329 2.13 8.29 -1.79
CA SER A 329 2.79 9.47 -2.33
C SER A 329 2.75 9.49 -3.86
N ALA A 330 2.70 10.69 -4.44
CA ALA A 330 2.78 10.86 -5.87
C ALA A 330 4.23 10.92 -6.34
N ILE A 331 4.55 10.18 -7.39
CA ILE A 331 5.79 10.33 -8.15
C ILE A 331 5.47 11.14 -9.40
N THR A 332 6.21 12.23 -9.55
CA THR A 332 6.22 13.12 -10.70
C THR A 332 7.62 13.12 -11.33
N ARG A 333 7.81 13.89 -12.41
CA ARG A 333 9.14 14.06 -13.00
C ARG A 333 10.17 14.63 -12.00
N ASP A 334 9.73 15.51 -11.10
CA ASP A 334 10.62 16.23 -10.18
C ASP A 334 11.22 15.35 -9.08
N ASN A 335 10.46 14.32 -8.61
CA ASN A 335 10.91 13.42 -7.54
C ASN A 335 11.17 11.98 -7.98
N LEU A 336 11.15 11.72 -9.30
CA LEU A 336 11.31 10.38 -9.88
C LEU A 336 12.57 9.65 -9.40
N GLY A 337 13.68 10.39 -9.22
CA GLY A 337 14.98 9.80 -8.86
C GLY A 337 15.03 9.09 -7.51
N SER A 338 14.16 9.49 -6.58
CA SER A 338 14.20 9.01 -5.19
C SER A 338 13.89 7.51 -5.04
N VAL A 339 12.98 6.97 -5.86
CA VAL A 339 12.50 5.58 -5.76
C VAL A 339 12.70 4.76 -7.04
N ALA A 340 13.00 5.39 -8.18
CA ALA A 340 13.07 4.71 -9.47
C ALA A 340 14.05 3.52 -9.48
N GLY A 341 15.18 3.66 -8.81
CA GLY A 341 16.18 2.59 -8.69
C GLY A 341 15.67 1.38 -7.93
N LEU A 342 14.93 1.59 -6.84
CA LEU A 342 14.33 0.53 -6.04
C LEU A 342 13.26 -0.23 -6.85
N ILE A 343 12.38 0.51 -7.53
CA ILE A 343 11.30 -0.06 -8.32
C ILE A 343 11.84 -0.87 -9.50
N LYS A 344 12.77 -0.28 -10.28
CA LYS A 344 13.35 -0.93 -11.45
C LYS A 344 14.10 -2.22 -11.12
N SER A 345 14.88 -2.23 -10.05
CA SER A 345 15.67 -3.41 -9.66
C SER A 345 14.88 -4.41 -8.82
N ARG A 346 13.69 -4.02 -8.29
CA ARG A 346 12.93 -4.77 -7.28
C ARG A 346 13.80 -5.28 -6.13
N ALA A 347 14.88 -4.56 -5.82
CA ALA A 347 15.86 -4.93 -4.80
C ALA A 347 15.33 -4.57 -3.40
N PHE A 348 14.19 -5.13 -3.03
CA PHE A 348 13.53 -4.83 -1.75
C PHE A 348 14.32 -5.32 -0.53
N ASP A 349 15.28 -6.23 -0.71
CA ASP A 349 16.26 -6.61 0.33
C ASP A 349 17.18 -5.44 0.76
N ARG A 350 17.25 -4.35 -0.02
CA ARG A 350 17.96 -3.13 0.36
C ARG A 350 17.24 -2.32 1.43
N ILE A 351 15.95 -2.58 1.66
CA ILE A 351 15.18 -1.91 2.70
C ILE A 351 15.61 -2.47 4.06
N ASP A 352 16.02 -1.60 4.97
CA ASP A 352 16.24 -1.98 6.36
C ASP A 352 14.91 -2.00 7.12
N PHE A 353 14.20 -3.11 7.02
CA PHE A 353 12.89 -3.28 7.66
C PHE A 353 12.96 -3.17 9.19
N ALA A 354 14.11 -3.39 9.82
CA ALA A 354 14.26 -3.25 11.26
C ALA A 354 14.10 -1.79 11.74
N ARG A 355 14.37 -0.81 10.87
CA ARG A 355 14.17 0.62 11.18
C ARG A 355 12.71 1.00 11.38
N PHE A 356 11.79 0.22 10.80
CA PHE A 356 10.34 0.48 10.86
C PHE A 356 9.67 -0.18 12.05
N ARG A 357 10.40 -0.99 12.81
CA ARG A 357 9.90 -1.60 14.03
C ARG A 357 9.62 -0.55 15.10
N ALA A 358 8.59 -0.79 15.90
CA ALA A 358 8.26 0.07 17.02
C ALA A 358 9.46 0.17 17.99
N LYS A 359 9.73 1.37 18.48
CA LYS A 359 10.77 1.60 19.48
C LYS A 359 10.28 1.09 20.84
N PRO A 360 11.19 0.66 21.75
CA PRO A 360 10.81 0.26 23.10
C PRO A 360 9.92 1.30 23.79
N GLY A 361 8.80 0.87 24.35
CA GLY A 361 7.81 1.74 24.99
C GLY A 361 6.94 2.56 24.04
N ARG A 362 7.02 2.35 22.72
CA ARG A 362 6.23 3.05 21.69
C ARG A 362 5.49 2.10 20.76
N CYS A 363 4.90 1.04 21.31
CA CYS A 363 4.09 0.10 20.55
C CYS A 363 2.95 0.84 19.84
N GLY A 364 2.67 0.48 18.58
CA GLY A 364 1.67 1.14 17.74
C GLY A 364 2.11 2.47 17.14
N GLN A 365 3.36 2.89 17.32
CA GLN A 365 3.92 4.09 16.72
C GLN A 365 4.97 3.70 15.67
N HIS A 366 4.50 3.41 14.46
CA HIS A 366 5.34 3.06 13.31
C HIS A 366 5.43 4.25 12.35
N ASP A 367 6.61 4.49 11.80
CA ASP A 367 6.82 5.49 10.76
C ASP A 367 7.05 4.80 9.40
N PHE A 368 5.96 4.59 8.67
CA PHE A 368 5.95 3.99 7.33
C PHE A 368 6.01 5.06 6.22
N SER A 369 6.58 6.23 6.50
CA SER A 369 6.72 7.31 5.53
C SER A 369 7.72 6.97 4.41
N VAL A 370 7.53 7.62 3.26
CA VAL A 370 8.47 7.51 2.12
C VAL A 370 9.84 8.08 2.46
N ASP A 371 9.91 9.11 3.29
CA ASP A 371 11.20 9.68 3.74
C ASP A 371 11.99 8.68 4.57
N THR A 372 11.32 7.99 5.49
CA THR A 372 11.94 6.91 6.26
C THR A 372 12.34 5.74 5.35
N LEU A 373 11.53 5.40 4.33
CA LEU A 373 11.88 4.39 3.32
C LEU A 373 13.19 4.78 2.61
N ILE A 374 13.26 5.98 2.03
CA ILE A 374 14.44 6.43 1.28
C ILE A 374 15.68 6.40 2.17
N SER A 375 15.57 6.87 3.41
CA SER A 375 16.67 6.87 4.38
C SER A 375 17.06 5.48 4.88
N SER A 376 16.23 4.46 4.68
CA SER A 376 16.49 3.06 5.06
C SER A 376 17.20 2.26 3.99
N LEU A 377 17.30 2.79 2.76
CA LEU A 377 17.88 2.04 1.63
C LEU A 377 19.40 1.90 1.81
N SER A 378 19.88 0.67 1.87
CA SER A 378 21.31 0.37 1.78
C SER A 378 21.85 0.75 0.38
N PRO A 379 23.12 1.18 0.26
CA PRO A 379 23.73 1.40 -1.05
C PRO A 379 23.59 0.16 -1.94
N PRO A 380 23.54 0.31 -3.28
CA PRO A 380 23.59 -0.85 -4.16
C PRO A 380 24.88 -1.64 -3.85
N SER A 381 24.77 -2.97 -3.73
CA SER A 381 25.93 -3.82 -3.59
C SER A 381 26.82 -3.63 -4.83
N SER A 382 28.09 -3.33 -4.63
CA SER A 382 29.11 -3.20 -5.69
C SER A 382 29.51 -4.55 -6.28
N ALA A 383 28.57 -5.45 -6.50
CA ALA A 383 28.82 -6.76 -7.11
C ALA A 383 28.49 -6.69 -8.60
N GLY A 384 29.52 -6.57 -9.43
CA GLY A 384 29.54 -6.94 -10.85
C GLY A 384 29.29 -5.77 -11.82
N GLU A 385 30.36 -5.00 -12.11
CA GLU A 385 30.59 -4.52 -13.46
C GLU A 385 31.18 -5.65 -14.33
#